data_69bc35415a27fcdf1810610ce9d96993
#
_entry.id   69bc35415a27fcdf1810610ce9d96993
#
_cell.length_a   1.000
_cell.length_b   1.000
_cell.length_c   1.000
_cell.angle_alpha   90.00
_cell.angle_beta   90.00
_cell.angle_gamma   90.00
#
_symmetry.space_group_name_H-M   'P 1'
#
loop_
_entity.id
_entity.type
_entity.pdbx_description
1 polymer ?
#
loop_
_entity_poly.entity_id
_entity_poly.type
_entity_poly.pdbx_seq_one_letter_code
_entity_poly.pdbx_strand_id
1 'polypeptide(L)'
;MLDVRRRQFIALLGGAAGGPLAARAQQPAMPMIGFIRDGTADASARYVAAFRKGLSEVGVVEGQSVTVEYHWLEGRHDRLPALMADLVRRQVAVMATVGNVPTLAAKAATATIPIVFGVGDDPVRLGLVASFARPGGNATGINFLNQEVASKRLRLLHELVPNAVRVALLVNPANASGTETALRIVQEAAPTIGLQIQILKASTSREIDAAFATIERERPDALFVAGDAFFLSRAVQLATLTARSRIPATYSLRDYVAVGGLMSYGTDFTEAFRQVGVYTG
;
A
#
# COMPACT_ATOMS: atom_id res chain seq x y z
N MET A 1 -63.07 -31.15 53.02
CA MET A 1 -63.02 -31.37 51.58
C MET A 1 -62.42 -30.14 50.84
N LEU A 2 -61.27 -29.67 51.27
CA LEU A 2 -60.64 -28.48 50.66
C LEU A 2 -59.15 -28.65 50.42
N ASP A 3 -58.60 -29.85 50.57
CA ASP A 3 -57.13 -30.07 50.51
C ASP A 3 -56.64 -30.73 49.22
N VAL A 4 -57.49 -31.19 48.35
CA VAL A 4 -57.06 -31.87 47.10
C VAL A 4 -56.81 -30.88 45.94
N ARG A 5 -57.48 -29.74 45.98
CA ARG A 5 -57.33 -28.72 44.88
C ARG A 5 -56.04 -27.89 44.97
N ARG A 6 -55.44 -27.77 46.15
CA ARG A 6 -54.19 -27.05 46.34
C ARG A 6 -52.95 -27.81 45.86
N ARG A 7 -52.97 -29.14 46.01
CA ARG A 7 -51.88 -30.01 45.54
C ARG A 7 -51.78 -30.13 44.02
N GLN A 8 -52.95 -30.09 43.34
CA GLN A 8 -52.97 -30.15 41.87
C GLN A 8 -52.57 -28.83 41.21
N PHE A 9 -52.76 -27.68 41.87
CA PHE A 9 -52.36 -26.38 41.35
C PHE A 9 -50.83 -26.14 41.45
N ILE A 10 -50.18 -26.73 42.44
CA ILE A 10 -48.70 -26.62 42.61
C ILE A 10 -47.97 -27.57 41.64
N ALA A 11 -48.59 -28.67 41.22
CA ALA A 11 -47.98 -29.59 40.24
C ALA A 11 -48.03 -29.07 38.79
N LEU A 12 -48.97 -28.15 38.47
CA LEU A 12 -49.05 -27.51 37.14
C LEU A 12 -48.16 -26.27 36.96
N LEU A 13 -47.64 -25.70 38.04
CA LEU A 13 -46.69 -24.55 37.98
C LEU A 13 -45.23 -25.02 38.03
N GLY A 14 -44.94 -26.29 38.32
CA GLY A 14 -43.58 -26.84 38.37
C GLY A 14 -43.05 -27.37 37.04
N GLY A 15 -43.88 -27.44 35.99
CA GLY A 15 -43.52 -28.05 34.71
C GLY A 15 -43.00 -27.09 33.61
N ALA A 16 -42.98 -25.79 33.86
CA ALA A 16 -42.61 -24.79 32.85
C ALA A 16 -41.22 -24.15 33.08
N ALA A 17 -40.40 -24.68 33.97
CA ALA A 17 -39.07 -24.14 34.26
C ALA A 17 -38.02 -25.22 33.97
N GLY A 18 -37.51 -25.29 32.75
CA GLY A 18 -36.38 -26.16 32.51
C GLY A 18 -36.03 -26.48 31.07
N GLY A 19 -36.34 -25.61 30.13
CA GLY A 19 -35.57 -25.62 28.90
C GLY A 19 -34.35 -24.73 29.12
N PRO A 20 -33.10 -25.22 29.06
CA PRO A 20 -32.00 -24.28 28.87
C PRO A 20 -32.21 -23.69 27.47
N LEU A 21 -32.77 -22.49 27.40
CA LEU A 21 -32.50 -21.59 26.31
C LEU A 21 -30.99 -21.42 26.32
N ALA A 22 -30.29 -22.38 25.69
CA ALA A 22 -28.95 -22.15 25.19
C ALA A 22 -29.08 -20.98 24.20
N ALA A 23 -29.14 -19.78 24.73
CA ALA A 23 -28.72 -18.60 23.97
C ALA A 23 -27.29 -18.95 23.56
N ARG A 24 -27.17 -19.58 22.38
CA ARG A 24 -25.94 -19.52 21.64
C ARG A 24 -25.70 -18.01 21.47
N ALA A 25 -24.95 -17.43 22.41
CA ALA A 25 -24.28 -16.17 22.17
C ALA A 25 -23.50 -16.44 20.88
N GLN A 26 -24.05 -15.98 19.74
CA GLN A 26 -23.28 -15.89 18.51
C GLN A 26 -22.06 -15.11 18.94
N GLN A 27 -20.91 -15.77 19.06
CA GLN A 27 -19.67 -15.05 19.21
C GLN A 27 -19.68 -14.03 18.08
N PRO A 28 -19.59 -12.72 18.39
CA PRO A 28 -19.61 -11.72 17.35
C PRO A 28 -18.52 -12.11 16.35
N ALA A 29 -18.88 -12.15 15.08
CA ALA A 29 -17.94 -12.48 14.03
C ALA A 29 -16.71 -11.57 14.19
N MET A 30 -15.54 -12.18 14.19
CA MET A 30 -14.29 -11.45 14.37
C MET A 30 -14.21 -10.31 13.34
N PRO A 31 -13.94 -9.04 13.76
CA PRO A 31 -13.82 -7.93 12.84
C PRO A 31 -12.80 -8.24 11.73
N MET A 32 -13.12 -7.85 10.51
CA MET A 32 -12.29 -8.10 9.35
C MET A 32 -11.60 -6.83 8.89
N ILE A 33 -10.30 -6.91 8.68
CA ILE A 33 -9.48 -5.87 8.04
C ILE A 33 -9.22 -6.32 6.60
N GLY A 34 -9.61 -5.51 5.62
CA GLY A 34 -9.17 -5.68 4.24
C GLY A 34 -7.83 -4.96 4.04
N PHE A 35 -6.75 -5.71 3.85
CA PHE A 35 -5.44 -5.13 3.52
C PHE A 35 -5.24 -5.20 2.01
N ILE A 36 -5.13 -4.03 1.35
CA ILE A 36 -5.07 -3.91 -0.10
C ILE A 36 -3.78 -3.20 -0.51
N ARG A 37 -2.99 -3.84 -1.36
CA ARG A 37 -1.74 -3.29 -1.86
C ARG A 37 -1.49 -3.69 -3.30
N ASP A 38 -0.86 -2.79 -4.07
CA ASP A 38 -0.22 -3.16 -5.33
C ASP A 38 1.10 -3.93 -5.06
N GLY A 39 1.55 -4.74 -6.04
CA GLY A 39 2.70 -5.62 -5.87
C GLY A 39 2.33 -7.06 -5.50
N THR A 40 3.31 -7.87 -5.12
CA THR A 40 3.17 -9.31 -4.80
C THR A 40 3.28 -9.58 -3.30
N ALA A 41 2.79 -10.74 -2.86
CA ALA A 41 2.93 -11.20 -1.48
C ALA A 41 4.41 -11.30 -1.05
N ASP A 42 5.25 -11.92 -1.88
CA ASP A 42 6.68 -12.15 -1.57
C ASP A 42 7.45 -10.84 -1.40
N ALA A 43 7.29 -9.89 -2.34
CA ALA A 43 7.93 -8.59 -2.25
C ALA A 43 7.42 -7.74 -1.06
N SER A 44 6.30 -8.15 -0.47
CA SER A 44 5.65 -7.44 0.64
C SER A 44 5.84 -8.10 1.99
N ALA A 45 6.43 -9.29 2.07
CA ALA A 45 6.46 -10.11 3.30
C ALA A 45 6.97 -9.34 4.54
N ARG A 46 8.07 -8.61 4.43
CA ARG A 46 8.63 -7.82 5.53
C ARG A 46 7.74 -6.65 5.92
N TYR A 47 7.05 -6.06 4.97
CA TYR A 47 6.15 -4.94 5.22
C TYR A 47 4.86 -5.41 5.89
N VAL A 48 4.35 -6.58 5.52
CA VAL A 48 3.24 -7.24 6.22
C VAL A 48 3.62 -7.58 7.65
N ALA A 49 4.84 -8.09 7.88
CA ALA A 49 5.33 -8.33 9.24
C ALA A 49 5.38 -7.04 10.07
N ALA A 50 5.79 -5.92 9.47
CA ALA A 50 5.79 -4.62 10.13
C ALA A 50 4.36 -4.11 10.42
N PHE A 51 3.43 -4.26 9.48
CA PHE A 51 2.02 -3.94 9.66
C PHE A 51 1.40 -4.76 10.82
N ARG A 52 1.62 -6.08 10.85
CA ARG A 52 1.17 -6.96 11.95
C ARG A 52 1.77 -6.55 13.28
N LYS A 53 3.05 -6.17 13.31
CA LYS A 53 3.71 -5.63 14.49
C LYS A 53 2.99 -4.37 14.98
N GLY A 54 2.68 -3.43 14.08
CA GLY A 54 1.95 -2.21 14.41
C GLY A 54 0.56 -2.50 14.99
N LEU A 55 -0.20 -3.44 14.42
CA LEU A 55 -1.47 -3.91 14.98
C LEU A 55 -1.28 -4.45 16.41
N SER A 56 -0.28 -5.30 16.63
CA SER A 56 -0.05 -5.91 17.94
C SER A 56 0.36 -4.91 19.02
N GLU A 57 1.04 -3.82 18.67
CA GLU A 57 1.44 -2.75 19.59
C GLU A 57 0.24 -2.02 20.21
N VAL A 58 -0.92 -2.03 19.53
CA VAL A 58 -2.17 -1.45 20.04
C VAL A 58 -3.15 -2.51 20.53
N GLY A 59 -2.69 -3.74 20.72
CA GLY A 59 -3.48 -4.83 21.29
C GLY A 59 -4.37 -5.58 20.27
N VAL A 60 -4.21 -5.30 18.98
CA VAL A 60 -4.96 -5.97 17.90
C VAL A 60 -4.09 -7.07 17.30
N VAL A 61 -4.52 -8.34 17.44
CA VAL A 61 -3.74 -9.52 17.01
C VAL A 61 -4.53 -10.31 15.98
N GLU A 62 -3.93 -10.48 14.79
CA GLU A 62 -4.49 -11.30 13.72
C GLU A 62 -4.73 -12.75 14.19
N GLY A 63 -5.90 -13.28 13.89
CA GLY A 63 -6.33 -14.62 14.31
C GLY A 63 -6.83 -14.73 15.75
N GLN A 64 -6.76 -13.65 16.54
CA GLN A 64 -7.26 -13.61 17.92
C GLN A 64 -8.37 -12.54 18.09
N SER A 65 -8.11 -11.29 17.70
CA SER A 65 -9.06 -10.19 17.83
C SER A 65 -9.58 -9.69 16.50
N VAL A 66 -8.88 -9.96 15.40
CA VAL A 66 -9.26 -9.59 14.02
C VAL A 66 -8.84 -10.66 13.03
N THR A 67 -9.54 -10.70 11.88
CA THR A 67 -9.10 -11.40 10.68
C THR A 67 -8.54 -10.37 9.71
N VAL A 68 -7.38 -10.64 9.10
CA VAL A 68 -6.82 -9.80 8.03
C VAL A 68 -6.88 -10.56 6.72
N GLU A 69 -7.54 -9.97 5.73
CA GLU A 69 -7.61 -10.50 4.37
C GLU A 69 -6.69 -9.69 3.46
N TYR A 70 -5.68 -10.34 2.90
CA TYR A 70 -4.64 -9.70 2.09
C TYR A 70 -4.96 -9.78 0.60
N HIS A 71 -5.02 -8.62 -0.06
CA HIS A 71 -5.29 -8.51 -1.48
C HIS A 71 -4.09 -7.90 -2.21
N TRP A 72 -3.49 -8.71 -3.08
CA TRP A 72 -2.36 -8.34 -3.92
C TRP A 72 -2.84 -8.05 -5.33
N LEU A 73 -2.66 -6.82 -5.79
CA LEU A 73 -3.17 -6.40 -7.10
C LEU A 73 -2.25 -6.81 -8.26
N GLU A 74 -0.94 -6.86 -8.01
CA GLU A 74 0.06 -7.24 -9.02
C GLU A 74 -0.01 -6.44 -10.33
N GLY A 75 -0.37 -5.14 -10.22
CA GLY A 75 -0.63 -4.25 -11.35
C GLY A 75 -2.00 -4.41 -11.99
N ARG A 76 -2.85 -5.34 -11.52
CA ARG A 76 -4.17 -5.61 -12.07
C ARG A 76 -5.24 -4.72 -11.45
N HIS A 77 -5.16 -3.44 -11.76
CA HIS A 77 -6.06 -2.42 -11.24
C HIS A 77 -7.49 -2.57 -11.75
N ASP A 78 -7.70 -3.31 -12.84
CA ASP A 78 -9.01 -3.72 -13.37
C ASP A 78 -9.86 -4.50 -12.34
N ARG A 79 -9.22 -5.15 -11.37
CA ARG A 79 -9.89 -5.91 -10.29
C ARG A 79 -10.44 -5.02 -9.17
N LEU A 80 -9.94 -3.79 -9.02
CA LEU A 80 -10.29 -2.92 -7.89
C LEU A 80 -11.78 -2.66 -7.74
N PRO A 81 -12.57 -2.35 -8.79
CA PRO A 81 -14.00 -2.08 -8.61
C PRO A 81 -14.75 -3.26 -7.98
N ALA A 82 -14.48 -4.47 -8.45
CA ALA A 82 -15.12 -5.69 -7.92
C ALA A 82 -14.67 -6.00 -6.49
N LEU A 83 -13.37 -5.85 -6.20
CA LEU A 83 -12.82 -6.03 -4.85
C LEU A 83 -13.41 -5.04 -3.86
N MET A 84 -13.45 -3.76 -4.20
CA MET A 84 -14.00 -2.72 -3.32
C MET A 84 -15.49 -2.96 -3.06
N ALA A 85 -16.28 -3.31 -4.08
CA ALA A 85 -17.69 -3.64 -3.94
C ALA A 85 -17.89 -4.86 -3.02
N ASP A 86 -17.03 -5.88 -3.09
CA ASP A 86 -17.07 -7.05 -2.20
C ASP A 86 -16.80 -6.68 -0.74
N LEU A 87 -15.72 -5.94 -0.48
CA LEU A 87 -15.36 -5.48 0.87
C LEU A 87 -16.44 -4.60 1.49
N VAL A 88 -17.03 -3.69 0.70
CA VAL A 88 -18.16 -2.84 1.14
C VAL A 88 -19.39 -3.70 1.47
N ARG A 89 -19.77 -4.64 0.60
CA ARG A 89 -20.91 -5.52 0.83
C ARG A 89 -20.73 -6.37 2.10
N ARG A 90 -19.51 -6.84 2.37
CA ARG A 90 -19.16 -7.64 3.55
C ARG A 90 -18.97 -6.80 4.80
N GLN A 91 -19.07 -5.48 4.69
CA GLN A 91 -18.94 -4.53 5.80
C GLN A 91 -17.66 -4.77 6.61
N VAL A 92 -16.50 -4.82 5.93
CA VAL A 92 -15.21 -4.93 6.63
C VAL A 92 -15.05 -3.81 7.65
N ALA A 93 -14.41 -4.08 8.77
CA ALA A 93 -14.26 -3.12 9.86
C ALA A 93 -13.36 -1.93 9.45
N VAL A 94 -12.31 -2.21 8.67
CA VAL A 94 -11.33 -1.23 8.17
C VAL A 94 -10.79 -1.68 6.82
N MET A 95 -10.54 -0.75 5.93
CA MET A 95 -9.72 -0.94 4.73
C MET A 95 -8.33 -0.34 4.96
N ALA A 96 -7.31 -1.18 5.12
CA ALA A 96 -5.91 -0.76 5.17
C ALA A 96 -5.34 -0.80 3.75
N THR A 97 -5.10 0.36 3.15
CA THR A 97 -4.68 0.47 1.75
C THR A 97 -3.27 1.01 1.63
N VAL A 98 -2.43 0.40 0.80
CA VAL A 98 -1.07 0.89 0.58
C VAL A 98 -0.80 1.09 -0.90
N GLY A 99 -0.57 2.35 -1.26
CA GLY A 99 -0.44 2.86 -2.62
C GLY A 99 -1.57 3.82 -3.00
N ASN A 100 -1.30 4.73 -3.93
CA ASN A 100 -2.28 5.74 -4.34
C ASN A 100 -3.52 5.11 -4.98
N VAL A 101 -3.30 4.18 -5.94
CA VAL A 101 -4.38 3.57 -6.74
C VAL A 101 -5.39 2.82 -5.88
N PRO A 102 -5.00 1.86 -5.01
CA PRO A 102 -5.96 1.17 -4.14
C PRO A 102 -6.63 2.12 -3.14
N THR A 103 -5.93 3.15 -2.65
CA THR A 103 -6.50 4.12 -1.70
C THR A 103 -7.58 4.98 -2.36
N LEU A 104 -7.34 5.47 -3.58
CA LEU A 104 -8.34 6.23 -4.34
C LEU A 104 -9.56 5.37 -4.65
N ALA A 105 -9.37 4.10 -5.02
CA ALA A 105 -10.46 3.16 -5.25
C ALA A 105 -11.29 2.91 -3.98
N ALA A 106 -10.66 2.71 -2.83
CA ALA A 106 -11.35 2.57 -1.55
C ALA A 106 -12.14 3.83 -1.19
N LYS A 107 -11.54 5.03 -1.35
CA LYS A 107 -12.19 6.30 -1.09
C LYS A 107 -13.41 6.54 -1.96
N ALA A 108 -13.37 6.12 -3.23
CA ALA A 108 -14.50 6.20 -4.14
C ALA A 108 -15.62 5.20 -3.81
N ALA A 109 -15.29 4.06 -3.21
CA ALA A 109 -16.24 2.98 -2.95
C ALA A 109 -17.05 3.16 -1.65
N THR A 110 -16.55 3.89 -0.67
CA THR A 110 -17.23 4.08 0.62
C THR A 110 -16.95 5.42 1.27
N ALA A 111 -17.98 5.97 1.93
CA ALA A 111 -17.86 7.14 2.80
C ALA A 111 -17.96 6.78 4.30
N THR A 112 -18.21 5.50 4.63
CA THR A 112 -18.53 5.07 6.00
C THR A 112 -17.52 4.10 6.57
N ILE A 113 -17.00 3.14 5.76
CA ILE A 113 -15.97 2.22 6.24
C ILE A 113 -14.67 3.01 6.43
N PRO A 114 -14.03 2.94 7.61
CA PRO A 114 -12.75 3.56 7.85
C PRO A 114 -11.68 3.10 6.84
N ILE A 115 -10.90 4.04 6.35
CA ILE A 115 -9.78 3.79 5.44
C ILE A 115 -8.51 4.28 6.13
N VAL A 116 -7.58 3.36 6.39
CA VAL A 116 -6.23 3.70 6.84
C VAL A 116 -5.29 3.52 5.67
N PHE A 117 -4.69 4.61 5.23
CA PHE A 117 -3.87 4.61 4.02
C PHE A 117 -2.38 4.78 4.30
N GLY A 118 -1.56 4.23 3.40
CA GLY A 118 -0.18 4.60 3.19
C GLY A 118 0.01 5.03 1.74
N VAL A 119 0.31 6.31 1.49
CA VAL A 119 0.45 6.85 0.13
C VAL A 119 1.77 7.56 -0.08
N GLY A 120 2.26 7.53 -1.31
CA GLY A 120 3.50 8.20 -1.70
C GLY A 120 3.31 9.67 -2.06
N ASP A 121 2.14 10.03 -2.53
CA ASP A 121 1.77 11.38 -2.93
C ASP A 121 1.07 12.13 -1.81
N ASP A 122 0.99 13.46 -1.94
CA ASP A 122 0.30 14.33 -0.99
C ASP A 122 -1.19 13.94 -0.87
N PRO A 123 -1.67 13.46 0.30
CA PRO A 123 -3.03 13.01 0.48
C PRO A 123 -4.08 14.12 0.35
N VAL A 124 -3.71 15.39 0.54
CA VAL A 124 -4.60 16.53 0.30
C VAL A 124 -4.80 16.74 -1.20
N ARG A 125 -3.71 16.70 -1.98
CA ARG A 125 -3.79 16.76 -3.46
C ARG A 125 -4.53 15.58 -4.07
N LEU A 126 -4.40 14.39 -3.46
CA LEU A 126 -5.17 13.21 -3.86
C LEU A 126 -6.66 13.29 -3.48
N GLY A 127 -7.08 14.29 -2.72
CA GLY A 127 -8.46 14.40 -2.23
C GLY A 127 -8.85 13.35 -1.18
N LEU A 128 -7.88 12.71 -0.55
CA LEU A 128 -8.11 11.71 0.49
C LEU A 128 -8.53 12.34 1.81
N VAL A 129 -7.91 13.48 2.15
CA VAL A 129 -8.13 14.24 3.38
C VAL A 129 -8.22 15.74 3.11
N ALA A 130 -8.90 16.48 3.96
CA ALA A 130 -9.02 17.93 3.83
C ALA A 130 -7.71 18.65 4.21
N SER A 131 -6.99 18.14 5.22
CA SER A 131 -5.67 18.60 5.63
C SER A 131 -4.99 17.53 6.48
N PHE A 132 -3.67 17.65 6.70
CA PHE A 132 -2.93 16.74 7.60
C PHE A 132 -3.42 16.81 9.05
N ALA A 133 -3.73 18.02 9.55
CA ALA A 133 -4.16 18.21 10.93
C ALA A 133 -5.65 17.86 11.16
N ARG A 134 -6.46 17.93 10.11
CA ARG A 134 -7.91 17.65 10.16
C ARG A 134 -8.30 16.86 8.91
N PRO A 135 -8.14 15.53 8.92
CA PRO A 135 -8.41 14.69 7.75
C PRO A 135 -9.84 14.87 7.21
N GLY A 136 -10.83 14.92 8.08
CA GLY A 136 -12.26 15.04 7.71
C GLY A 136 -12.73 13.83 6.91
N GLY A 137 -13.87 13.25 7.24
CA GLY A 137 -14.41 12.07 6.58
C GLY A 137 -13.82 10.76 7.12
N ASN A 138 -13.85 9.69 6.30
CA ASN A 138 -13.56 8.31 6.72
C ASN A 138 -12.13 7.84 6.43
N ALA A 139 -11.22 8.72 6.02
CA ALA A 139 -9.85 8.34 5.66
C ALA A 139 -8.82 9.04 6.55
N THR A 140 -7.83 8.28 7.02
CA THR A 140 -6.63 8.75 7.73
C THR A 140 -5.44 7.88 7.34
N GLY A 141 -4.22 8.31 7.63
CA GLY A 141 -3.06 7.45 7.32
C GLY A 141 -1.73 8.18 7.28
N ILE A 142 -0.78 7.58 6.56
CA ILE A 142 0.62 7.96 6.49
C ILE A 142 0.98 8.41 5.08
N ASN A 143 1.69 9.55 4.97
CA ASN A 143 2.36 9.94 3.74
C ASN A 143 3.82 9.46 3.79
N PHE A 144 4.26 8.73 2.76
CA PHE A 144 5.63 8.24 2.63
C PHE A 144 6.63 9.32 2.17
N LEU A 145 6.16 10.53 1.87
CA LEU A 145 6.99 11.68 1.44
C LEU A 145 7.90 11.38 0.22
N ASN A 146 7.48 10.45 -0.63
CA ASN A 146 8.29 10.03 -1.79
C ASN A 146 8.64 11.19 -2.72
N GLN A 147 7.80 12.22 -2.76
CA GLN A 147 7.99 13.40 -3.62
C GLN A 147 9.14 14.28 -3.12
N GLU A 148 9.18 14.57 -1.82
CA GLU A 148 10.16 15.46 -1.22
C GLU A 148 11.59 14.92 -1.34
N VAL A 149 11.73 13.59 -1.32
CA VAL A 149 13.03 12.93 -1.47
C VAL A 149 13.44 12.70 -2.91
N ALA A 150 12.53 12.79 -3.90
CA ALA A 150 12.85 12.51 -5.31
C ALA A 150 13.84 13.52 -5.90
N SER A 151 13.67 14.81 -5.63
CA SER A 151 14.60 15.85 -6.10
C SER A 151 15.99 15.70 -5.48
N LYS A 152 16.07 15.34 -4.19
CA LYS A 152 17.34 15.06 -3.52
C LYS A 152 17.99 13.79 -4.09
N ARG A 153 17.21 12.77 -4.38
CA ARG A 153 17.69 11.53 -5.00
C ARG A 153 18.28 11.78 -6.38
N LEU A 154 17.69 12.68 -7.19
CA LEU A 154 18.24 13.08 -8.48
C LEU A 154 19.57 13.77 -8.33
N ARG A 155 19.71 14.68 -7.36
CA ARG A 155 20.99 15.34 -7.06
C ARG A 155 22.05 14.34 -6.61
N LEU A 156 21.73 13.41 -5.73
CA LEU A 156 22.64 12.35 -5.30
C LEU A 156 23.08 11.45 -6.46
N LEU A 157 22.21 11.17 -7.43
CA LEU A 157 22.58 10.45 -8.64
C LEU A 157 23.56 11.27 -9.48
N HIS A 158 23.35 12.58 -9.62
CA HIS A 158 24.25 13.45 -10.34
C HIS A 158 25.61 13.62 -9.62
N GLU A 159 25.64 13.68 -8.28
CA GLU A 159 26.88 13.66 -7.50
C GLU A 159 27.68 12.36 -7.71
N LEU A 160 26.97 11.23 -7.84
CA LEU A 160 27.59 9.93 -8.13
C LEU A 160 28.14 9.85 -9.58
N VAL A 161 27.49 10.52 -10.53
CA VAL A 161 27.86 10.58 -11.95
C VAL A 161 27.97 12.03 -12.40
N PRO A 162 29.04 12.76 -12.01
CA PRO A 162 29.13 14.22 -12.20
C PRO A 162 29.12 14.69 -13.66
N ASN A 163 29.50 13.81 -14.57
CA ASN A 163 29.53 14.09 -16.01
C ASN A 163 28.21 13.72 -16.72
N ALA A 164 27.21 13.28 -15.98
CA ALA A 164 25.91 12.95 -16.56
C ALA A 164 25.24 14.20 -17.12
N VAL A 165 24.76 14.09 -18.36
CA VAL A 165 23.95 15.11 -19.05
C VAL A 165 22.53 14.56 -19.29
N ARG A 166 22.40 13.28 -19.65
CA ARG A 166 21.12 12.65 -19.97
C ARG A 166 20.78 11.57 -18.95
N VAL A 167 19.65 11.73 -18.29
CA VAL A 167 19.14 10.77 -17.32
C VAL A 167 17.83 10.18 -17.83
N ALA A 168 17.76 8.86 -17.94
CA ALA A 168 16.51 8.16 -18.18
C ALA A 168 15.66 8.16 -16.90
N LEU A 169 14.38 8.52 -17.01
CA LEU A 169 13.38 8.43 -15.94
C LEU A 169 12.41 7.31 -16.28
N LEU A 170 12.45 6.22 -15.54
CA LEU A 170 11.52 5.10 -15.68
C LEU A 170 10.30 5.32 -14.79
N VAL A 171 9.11 5.37 -15.41
CA VAL A 171 7.81 5.60 -14.76
C VAL A 171 6.79 4.51 -15.11
N ASN A 172 5.82 4.30 -14.24
CA ASN A 172 4.72 3.34 -14.44
C ASN A 172 3.40 4.08 -14.77
N PRO A 173 2.97 4.16 -16.03
CA PRO A 173 1.74 4.86 -16.41
C PRO A 173 0.46 4.24 -15.83
N ALA A 174 0.46 2.97 -15.40
CA ALA A 174 -0.67 2.38 -14.70
C ALA A 174 -0.91 3.01 -13.30
N ASN A 175 0.13 3.65 -12.72
CA ASN A 175 0.02 4.51 -11.55
C ASN A 175 0.09 5.98 -12.01
N ALA A 176 -1.02 6.49 -12.52
CA ALA A 176 -1.07 7.80 -13.15
C ALA A 176 -0.63 8.93 -12.21
N SER A 177 -1.13 8.99 -10.96
CA SER A 177 -0.77 10.03 -10.00
C SER A 177 0.71 10.00 -9.62
N GLY A 178 1.26 8.81 -9.35
CA GLY A 178 2.69 8.64 -9.04
C GLY A 178 3.58 9.00 -10.23
N THR A 179 3.15 8.68 -11.45
CA THR A 179 3.84 9.05 -12.69
C THR A 179 3.85 10.56 -12.89
N GLU A 180 2.70 11.22 -12.81
CA GLU A 180 2.57 12.68 -12.94
C GLU A 180 3.46 13.40 -11.92
N THR A 181 3.43 12.94 -10.69
CA THR A 181 4.25 13.47 -9.61
C THR A 181 5.74 13.32 -9.87
N ALA A 182 6.19 12.12 -10.27
CA ALA A 182 7.60 11.86 -10.57
C ALA A 182 8.09 12.72 -11.75
N LEU A 183 7.27 12.82 -12.80
CA LEU A 183 7.55 13.66 -13.97
C LEU A 183 7.71 15.12 -13.56
N ARG A 184 6.75 15.67 -12.83
CA ARG A 184 6.79 17.07 -12.39
C ARG A 184 8.05 17.37 -11.58
N ILE A 185 8.34 16.58 -10.53
CA ILE A 185 9.47 16.83 -9.63
C ILE A 185 10.80 16.70 -10.35
N VAL A 186 10.98 15.65 -11.16
CA VAL A 186 12.24 15.40 -11.85
C VAL A 186 12.45 16.43 -12.96
N GLN A 187 11.40 16.80 -13.72
CA GLN A 187 11.49 17.82 -14.76
C GLN A 187 11.73 19.24 -14.21
N GLU A 188 11.20 19.55 -13.03
CA GLU A 188 11.49 20.81 -12.33
C GLU A 188 12.93 20.86 -11.79
N ALA A 189 13.43 19.75 -11.25
CA ALA A 189 14.75 19.69 -10.62
C ALA A 189 15.90 19.55 -11.64
N ALA A 190 15.73 18.79 -12.70
CA ALA A 190 16.79 18.43 -13.64
C ALA A 190 17.49 19.64 -14.31
N PRO A 191 16.77 20.66 -14.81
CA PRO A 191 17.42 21.81 -15.42
C PRO A 191 18.31 22.61 -14.44
N THR A 192 17.94 22.61 -13.14
CA THR A 192 18.70 23.35 -12.11
C THR A 192 20.10 22.77 -11.86
N ILE A 193 20.33 21.53 -12.29
CA ILE A 193 21.60 20.81 -12.18
C ILE A 193 22.15 20.35 -13.56
N GLY A 194 21.65 20.95 -14.64
CA GLY A 194 22.15 20.71 -15.99
C GLY A 194 21.77 19.40 -16.64
N LEU A 195 20.75 18.68 -16.12
CA LEU A 195 20.33 17.40 -16.64
C LEU A 195 19.18 17.50 -17.64
N GLN A 196 19.21 16.64 -18.65
CA GLN A 196 18.13 16.38 -19.59
C GLN A 196 17.44 15.05 -19.25
N ILE A 197 16.11 15.04 -19.24
CA ILE A 197 15.34 13.86 -18.84
C ILE A 197 14.74 13.18 -20.07
N GLN A 198 15.07 11.90 -20.20
CA GLN A 198 14.45 10.98 -21.15
C GLN A 198 13.41 10.12 -20.43
N ILE A 199 12.15 10.20 -20.82
CA ILE A 199 11.07 9.45 -20.17
C ILE A 199 10.94 8.07 -20.79
N LEU A 200 11.02 7.02 -19.95
CA LEU A 200 10.74 5.64 -20.29
C LEU A 200 9.51 5.17 -19.51
N LYS A 201 8.62 4.44 -20.17
CA LYS A 201 7.36 3.97 -19.58
C LYS A 201 7.34 2.45 -19.53
N ALA A 202 6.93 1.87 -18.39
CA ALA A 202 6.75 0.44 -18.24
C ALA A 202 5.69 0.14 -17.16
N SER A 203 4.68 -0.67 -17.52
CA SER A 203 3.64 -1.19 -16.63
C SER A 203 3.65 -2.72 -16.57
N THR A 204 4.51 -3.36 -17.37
CA THR A 204 4.68 -4.81 -17.45
C THR A 204 6.16 -5.18 -17.45
N SER A 205 6.48 -6.44 -17.11
CA SER A 205 7.85 -6.95 -17.17
C SER A 205 8.47 -6.86 -18.57
N ARG A 206 7.67 -7.12 -19.62
CA ARG A 206 8.08 -6.98 -21.02
C ARG A 206 8.40 -5.53 -21.38
N GLU A 207 7.63 -4.58 -20.87
CA GLU A 207 7.90 -3.16 -21.11
C GLU A 207 9.14 -2.67 -20.37
N ILE A 208 9.48 -3.25 -19.21
CA ILE A 208 10.78 -3.03 -18.56
C ILE A 208 11.90 -3.48 -19.51
N ASP A 209 11.82 -4.67 -20.08
CA ASP A 209 12.84 -5.19 -21.02
C ASP A 209 12.95 -4.27 -22.26
N ALA A 210 11.84 -3.79 -22.80
CA ALA A 210 11.82 -2.85 -23.92
C ALA A 210 12.43 -1.48 -23.56
N ALA A 211 12.19 -0.99 -22.34
CA ALA A 211 12.83 0.22 -21.82
C ALA A 211 14.35 0.06 -21.74
N PHE A 212 14.85 -1.10 -21.30
CA PHE A 212 16.28 -1.37 -21.27
C PHE A 212 16.90 -1.55 -22.65
N ALA A 213 16.18 -2.14 -23.62
CA ALA A 213 16.62 -2.14 -25.02
C ALA A 213 16.76 -0.69 -25.58
N THR A 214 15.91 0.23 -25.16
CA THR A 214 16.04 1.66 -25.47
C THR A 214 17.25 2.29 -24.80
N ILE A 215 17.50 1.97 -23.52
CA ILE A 215 18.71 2.42 -22.78
C ILE A 215 19.98 1.94 -23.49
N GLU A 216 20.05 0.69 -23.92
CA GLU A 216 21.21 0.12 -24.64
C GLU A 216 21.47 0.83 -25.98
N ARG A 217 20.41 1.23 -26.70
CA ARG A 217 20.50 1.94 -27.98
C ARG A 217 20.87 3.41 -27.82
N GLU A 218 20.23 4.10 -26.87
CA GLU A 218 20.32 5.57 -26.74
C GLU A 218 21.36 6.03 -25.73
N ARG A 219 21.81 5.11 -24.86
CA ARG A 219 22.88 5.27 -23.89
C ARG A 219 22.76 6.55 -23.04
N PRO A 220 21.70 6.72 -22.26
CA PRO A 220 21.68 7.75 -21.23
C PRO A 220 22.79 7.48 -20.20
N ASP A 221 23.24 8.54 -19.53
CA ASP A 221 24.38 8.46 -18.59
C ASP A 221 23.99 7.82 -17.25
N ALA A 222 22.70 7.90 -16.87
CA ALA A 222 22.18 7.32 -15.65
C ALA A 222 20.69 7.01 -15.75
N LEU A 223 20.18 6.19 -14.82
CA LEU A 223 18.78 5.82 -14.71
C LEU A 223 18.18 6.24 -13.35
N PHE A 224 17.08 6.96 -13.40
CA PHE A 224 16.26 7.26 -12.24
C PHE A 224 14.98 6.38 -12.29
N VAL A 225 14.82 5.44 -11.36
CA VAL A 225 13.62 4.61 -11.26
C VAL A 225 12.64 5.31 -10.30
N ALA A 226 11.47 5.68 -10.81
CA ALA A 226 10.42 6.27 -9.98
C ALA A 226 9.95 5.31 -8.89
N GLY A 227 9.51 5.85 -7.76
CA GLY A 227 8.94 5.04 -6.65
C GLY A 227 7.60 4.46 -7.06
N ASP A 228 7.53 3.13 -7.18
CA ASP A 228 6.33 2.42 -7.60
C ASP A 228 6.32 0.98 -7.06
N ALA A 229 5.13 0.48 -6.67
CA ALA A 229 5.00 -0.86 -6.08
C ALA A 229 5.23 -1.98 -7.11
N PHE A 230 4.85 -1.76 -8.39
CA PHE A 230 5.14 -2.70 -9.47
C PHE A 230 6.65 -2.81 -9.68
N PHE A 231 7.36 -1.68 -9.78
CA PHE A 231 8.83 -1.70 -9.91
C PHE A 231 9.50 -2.37 -8.72
N LEU A 232 9.00 -2.17 -7.51
CA LEU A 232 9.51 -2.88 -6.33
C LEU A 232 9.34 -4.40 -6.46
N SER A 233 8.21 -4.87 -6.96
CA SER A 233 7.98 -6.30 -7.21
C SER A 233 8.91 -6.87 -8.29
N ARG A 234 9.57 -6.01 -9.07
CA ARG A 234 10.55 -6.33 -10.12
C ARG A 234 11.97 -5.89 -9.76
N ALA A 235 12.25 -5.69 -8.46
CA ALA A 235 13.55 -5.19 -8.01
C ALA A 235 14.73 -6.03 -8.52
N VAL A 236 14.62 -7.36 -8.49
CA VAL A 236 15.65 -8.27 -9.02
C VAL A 236 15.86 -8.08 -10.53
N GLN A 237 14.76 -7.98 -11.31
CA GLN A 237 14.83 -7.74 -12.75
C GLN A 237 15.53 -6.41 -13.03
N LEU A 238 15.11 -5.33 -12.37
CA LEU A 238 15.68 -4.00 -12.55
C LEU A 238 17.17 -3.94 -12.15
N ALA A 239 17.54 -4.52 -11.00
CA ALA A 239 18.93 -4.58 -10.57
C ALA A 239 19.82 -5.37 -11.54
N THR A 240 19.31 -6.50 -12.04
CA THR A 240 20.02 -7.33 -13.03
C THR A 240 20.20 -6.59 -14.35
N LEU A 241 19.16 -5.94 -14.85
CA LEU A 241 19.22 -5.20 -16.11
C LEU A 241 20.15 -3.99 -16.02
N THR A 242 20.10 -3.22 -14.90
CA THR A 242 21.03 -2.08 -14.71
C THR A 242 22.49 -2.51 -14.62
N ALA A 243 22.77 -3.62 -13.95
CA ALA A 243 24.11 -4.18 -13.88
C ALA A 243 24.61 -4.66 -15.26
N ARG A 244 23.76 -5.36 -16.01
CA ARG A 244 24.06 -5.84 -17.37
C ARG A 244 24.34 -4.67 -18.34
N SER A 245 23.48 -3.67 -18.34
CA SER A 245 23.62 -2.46 -19.18
C SER A 245 24.70 -1.50 -18.67
N ARG A 246 25.30 -1.78 -17.50
CA ARG A 246 26.31 -0.93 -16.82
C ARG A 246 25.86 0.53 -16.66
N ILE A 247 24.56 0.72 -16.45
CA ILE A 247 24.00 2.07 -16.23
C ILE A 247 23.90 2.36 -14.74
N PRO A 248 24.52 3.44 -14.23
CA PRO A 248 24.31 3.89 -12.86
C PRO A 248 22.83 4.17 -12.62
N ALA A 249 22.26 3.60 -11.57
CA ALA A 249 20.83 3.72 -11.29
C ALA A 249 20.55 4.07 -9.84
N THR A 250 19.51 4.90 -9.64
CA THR A 250 18.98 5.23 -8.31
C THR A 250 17.57 4.71 -8.12
N TYR A 251 17.29 4.29 -6.89
CA TYR A 251 16.02 3.69 -6.48
C TYR A 251 15.46 4.37 -5.23
N SER A 252 14.15 4.21 -5.00
CA SER A 252 13.47 4.80 -3.85
C SER A 252 13.63 4.01 -2.55
N LEU A 253 13.97 2.72 -2.61
CA LEU A 253 13.97 1.82 -1.47
C LEU A 253 15.24 0.97 -1.39
N ARG A 254 15.66 0.65 -0.17
CA ARG A 254 16.83 -0.20 0.11
C ARG A 254 16.68 -1.61 -0.47
N ASP A 255 15.46 -2.08 -0.73
CA ASP A 255 15.17 -3.38 -1.34
C ASP A 255 15.93 -3.61 -2.64
N TYR A 256 16.03 -2.59 -3.46
CA TYR A 256 16.77 -2.67 -4.73
C TYR A 256 18.28 -2.88 -4.49
N VAL A 257 18.83 -2.20 -3.47
CA VAL A 257 20.25 -2.35 -3.11
C VAL A 257 20.51 -3.74 -2.53
N ALA A 258 19.58 -4.28 -1.76
CA ALA A 258 19.70 -5.63 -1.21
C ALA A 258 19.78 -6.74 -2.28
N VAL A 259 19.30 -6.45 -3.50
CA VAL A 259 19.35 -7.38 -4.64
C VAL A 259 20.36 -6.95 -5.74
N GLY A 260 21.27 -6.04 -5.41
CA GLY A 260 22.37 -5.64 -6.31
C GLY A 260 22.18 -4.27 -7.00
N GLY A 261 21.17 -3.51 -6.68
CA GLY A 261 21.02 -2.12 -7.14
C GLY A 261 22.09 -1.21 -6.56
N LEU A 262 22.54 -0.21 -7.33
CA LEU A 262 23.69 0.64 -7.01
C LEU A 262 23.43 1.53 -5.78
N MET A 263 22.35 2.31 -5.77
CA MET A 263 22.04 3.23 -4.68
C MET A 263 20.54 3.41 -4.48
N SER A 264 20.13 3.65 -3.25
CA SER A 264 18.77 4.05 -2.92
C SER A 264 18.77 5.22 -1.95
N TYR A 265 17.78 6.08 -2.09
CA TYR A 265 17.48 7.13 -1.13
C TYR A 265 15.96 7.34 -1.05
N GLY A 266 15.39 7.19 0.13
CA GLY A 266 13.93 7.27 0.33
C GLY A 266 13.51 6.93 1.75
N THR A 267 12.21 6.82 1.96
CA THR A 267 11.57 6.58 3.25
C THR A 267 11.78 5.13 3.72
N ASP A 268 11.89 4.93 5.02
CA ASP A 268 11.82 3.60 5.62
C ASP A 268 10.37 3.07 5.56
N PHE A 269 10.10 2.23 4.57
CA PHE A 269 8.79 1.62 4.40
C PHE A 269 8.43 0.64 5.51
N THR A 270 9.40 0.01 6.16
CA THR A 270 9.14 -0.89 7.29
C THR A 270 8.48 -0.12 8.43
N GLU A 271 9.06 1.03 8.77
CA GLU A 271 8.47 1.91 9.78
C GLU A 271 7.12 2.49 9.35
N ALA A 272 6.99 2.91 8.09
CA ALA A 272 5.73 3.43 7.56
C ALA A 272 4.60 2.38 7.61
N PHE A 273 4.87 1.11 7.26
CA PHE A 273 3.89 0.03 7.36
C PHE A 273 3.54 -0.33 8.82
N ARG A 274 4.51 -0.25 9.72
CA ARG A 274 4.24 -0.41 11.15
C ARG A 274 3.25 0.66 11.63
N GLN A 275 3.44 1.90 11.23
CA GLN A 275 2.52 3.00 11.56
C GLN A 275 1.13 2.79 10.94
N VAL A 276 1.03 2.32 9.69
CA VAL A 276 -0.27 1.94 9.10
C VAL A 276 -0.94 0.89 9.98
N GLY A 277 -0.20 -0.10 10.49
CA GLY A 277 -0.72 -1.10 11.44
C GLY A 277 -1.24 -0.47 12.73
N VAL A 278 -0.48 0.44 13.34
CA VAL A 278 -0.89 1.17 14.56
C VAL A 278 -2.18 1.95 14.35
N TYR A 279 -2.32 2.65 13.22
CA TYR A 279 -3.54 3.42 12.91
C TYR A 279 -4.74 2.54 12.53
N THR A 280 -4.50 1.30 12.10
CA THR A 280 -5.55 0.35 11.70
C THR A 280 -6.18 -0.35 12.92
N GLY A 281 -5.41 -0.61 13.95
CA GLY A 281 -5.87 -1.22 15.21
C GLY A 281 -6.51 -0.20 16.13
#